data_f40e78a9a515a5542eec200d35c672ed
#
_entry.id   f40e78a9a515a5542eec200d35c672ed
#
_cell.length_a   1.000
_cell.length_b   1.000
_cell.length_c   1.000
_cell.angle_alpha   90.00
_cell.angle_beta   90.00
_cell.angle_gamma   90.00
#
_symmetry.space_group_name_H-M   'P 1'
#
loop_
_entity.id
_entity.type
_entity.pdbx_description
1 polymer ?
#
loop_
_entity_poly.entity_id
_entity_poly.type
_entity_poly.pdbx_seq_one_letter_code
_entity_poly.pdbx_strand_id
1 'polypeptide(L)'
;KHIHSSPLVPQNDPTLMFANSGMVQFKNVFTGLESRDYKRAVTAQKCIRAGGKHNDLENVGYTLRHHTFFEMLGNFSFGDYFKEDAIEYAWKFITSELAINKDKLCVTIYHDDEQAYESWKKVAGLSDDRIIRISTKDNFWSMGETGPCGPCSEIFYDHGDRHNGKLPSEADETGDRFVEIWNLVFMQFEQLNSNERIDLPKPSIDTGMGIERIAAVMQGTNDNYQVDSIKEIIGNSIELTKSDDDKLISSHRVIADHLRSSCFLIADGVLPSNEGRGYVLRRIMRRAMRHVHLLDYNDTLMHQLVPTLMLNMKEAYPELLRAEILIKETLKYEEEKFKNLLDKGISQLDNITKDLRSGDIFPGDSAFKLYDTYGFPIDLTQDILRSNNISIDIDGFNKKLEAQKELARKNWSGAGGSVTDKIWFELNKELLATEFLGYNGIETQGEVLSIIKDGKRVPELNEKEEGIIT
;
A
#
# COMPACT_ATOMS: atom_id res chain seq x y z
N LYS A 1 19.01 -15.28 7.97
CA LYS A 1 18.72 -14.50 9.18
C LYS A 1 17.27 -14.06 9.15
N HIS A 2 16.53 -14.24 10.24
CA HIS A 2 15.20 -13.66 10.39
C HIS A 2 15.32 -12.16 10.66
N ILE A 3 14.58 -11.36 9.90
CA ILE A 3 14.52 -9.90 10.04
C ILE A 3 13.06 -9.54 10.32
N HIS A 4 12.85 -8.73 11.34
CA HIS A 4 11.52 -8.25 11.69
C HIS A 4 10.93 -7.36 10.60
N SER A 5 9.61 -7.32 10.53
CA SER A 5 8.89 -6.37 9.67
C SER A 5 9.36 -4.95 9.92
N SER A 6 9.69 -4.24 8.87
CA SER A 6 9.86 -2.78 8.98
C SER A 6 8.51 -2.10 9.20
N PRO A 7 8.50 -0.84 9.70
CA PRO A 7 7.29 -0.03 9.71
C PRO A 7 6.68 0.10 8.31
N LEU A 8 5.37 0.30 8.26
CA LEU A 8 4.64 0.56 7.00
C LEU A 8 5.05 1.88 6.35
N VAL A 9 5.53 2.82 7.15
CA VAL A 9 6.08 4.09 6.66
C VAL A 9 7.57 3.92 6.41
N PRO A 10 8.03 3.85 5.13
CA PRO A 10 9.44 3.71 4.82
C PRO A 10 10.23 4.91 5.34
N GLN A 11 11.27 4.63 6.13
CA GLN A 11 12.17 5.66 6.59
C GLN A 11 13.15 6.02 5.45
N ASN A 12 13.34 7.33 5.23
CA ASN A 12 14.29 7.86 4.25
C ASN A 12 14.01 7.48 2.78
N ASP A 13 12.79 7.05 2.44
CA ASP A 13 12.38 6.86 1.05
C ASP A 13 11.15 7.72 0.73
N PRO A 14 11.33 8.91 0.11
CA PRO A 14 10.23 9.78 -0.28
C PRO A 14 9.46 9.28 -1.51
N THR A 15 9.96 8.26 -2.20
CA THR A 15 9.33 7.73 -3.43
C THR A 15 8.16 6.80 -3.15
N LEU A 16 8.07 6.26 -1.92
CA LEU A 16 7.02 5.35 -1.49
C LEU A 16 6.17 5.95 -0.37
N MET A 17 4.86 5.85 -0.54
CA MET A 17 3.93 6.19 0.54
C MET A 17 4.03 5.19 1.68
N PHE A 18 3.98 3.88 1.35
CA PHE A 18 4.01 2.78 2.31
C PHE A 18 4.86 1.63 1.79
N ALA A 19 5.31 0.77 2.68
CA ALA A 19 5.91 -0.51 2.32
C ALA A 19 4.84 -1.37 1.62
N ASN A 20 5.05 -1.66 0.35
CA ASN A 20 4.12 -2.40 -0.52
C ASN A 20 4.61 -3.82 -0.85
N SER A 21 5.81 -4.18 -0.40
CA SER A 21 6.43 -5.49 -0.58
C SER A 21 7.54 -5.74 0.45
N GLY A 22 7.95 -6.99 0.60
CA GLY A 22 8.97 -7.42 1.55
C GLY A 22 10.34 -6.82 1.31
N MET A 23 10.67 -6.52 0.05
CA MET A 23 11.97 -6.02 -0.34
C MET A 23 12.24 -4.55 0.02
N VAL A 24 11.20 -3.78 0.36
CA VAL A 24 11.35 -2.31 0.56
C VAL A 24 12.42 -1.98 1.60
N GLN A 25 12.48 -2.72 2.71
CA GLN A 25 13.52 -2.52 3.73
C GLN A 25 14.93 -2.92 3.28
N PHE A 26 15.08 -3.62 2.16
CA PHE A 26 16.34 -4.09 1.60
C PHE A 26 16.74 -3.39 0.30
N LYS A 27 15.98 -2.38 -0.15
CA LYS A 27 16.23 -1.66 -1.40
C LYS A 27 17.70 -1.27 -1.57
N ASN A 28 18.27 -0.62 -0.55
CA ASN A 28 19.66 -0.16 -0.58
C ASN A 28 20.68 -1.30 -0.53
N VAL A 29 20.29 -2.47 -0.03
CA VAL A 29 21.14 -3.66 -0.03
C VAL A 29 21.23 -4.24 -1.46
N PHE A 30 20.12 -4.28 -2.19
CA PHE A 30 20.08 -4.73 -3.58
C PHE A 30 20.89 -3.83 -4.50
N THR A 31 20.80 -2.51 -4.33
CA THR A 31 21.52 -1.52 -5.11
C THR A 31 23.00 -1.38 -4.70
N GLY A 32 23.42 -2.02 -3.61
CA GLY A 32 24.77 -1.93 -3.07
C GLY A 32 25.10 -0.66 -2.32
N LEU A 33 24.11 0.21 -2.10
CA LEU A 33 24.24 1.43 -1.28
C LEU A 33 24.36 1.14 0.22
N GLU A 34 23.91 -0.04 0.65
CA GLU A 34 24.01 -0.50 2.03
C GLU A 34 24.59 -1.92 2.08
N SER A 35 25.40 -2.21 3.09
CA SER A 35 25.92 -3.54 3.38
C SER A 35 25.38 -4.07 4.69
N ARG A 36 25.03 -5.35 4.73
CA ARG A 36 24.59 -6.07 5.94
C ARG A 36 25.56 -7.17 6.30
N ASP A 37 25.55 -7.58 7.57
CA ASP A 37 26.36 -8.69 8.11
C ASP A 37 25.86 -10.08 7.67
N TYR A 38 24.87 -10.13 6.74
CA TYR A 38 24.29 -11.35 6.23
C TYR A 38 24.01 -11.23 4.72
N LYS A 39 24.03 -12.36 4.04
CA LYS A 39 23.73 -12.46 2.61
C LYS A 39 22.37 -13.06 2.31
N ARG A 40 21.70 -13.62 3.32
CA ARG A 40 20.36 -14.22 3.24
C ARG A 40 19.47 -13.68 4.33
N ALA A 41 18.24 -13.39 4.00
CA ALA A 41 17.23 -12.96 4.97
C ALA A 41 15.90 -13.65 4.73
N VAL A 42 15.07 -13.71 5.78
CA VAL A 42 13.64 -14.02 5.70
C VAL A 42 12.88 -13.04 6.56
N THR A 43 11.70 -12.66 6.12
CA THR A 43 10.82 -11.74 6.87
C THR A 43 9.35 -12.06 6.60
N ALA A 44 8.49 -11.73 7.57
CA ALA A 44 7.05 -11.53 7.37
C ALA A 44 6.80 -10.02 7.42
N GLN A 45 6.72 -9.36 6.26
CA GLN A 45 6.63 -7.91 6.15
C GLN A 45 5.19 -7.45 6.07
N LYS A 46 4.80 -6.51 6.94
CA LYS A 46 3.56 -5.74 6.82
C LYS A 46 3.58 -4.93 5.53
N CYS A 47 2.50 -5.01 4.75
CA CYS A 47 2.40 -4.29 3.49
C CYS A 47 1.06 -3.54 3.39
N ILE A 48 1.10 -2.36 2.74
CA ILE A 48 -0.09 -1.59 2.36
C ILE A 48 -0.10 -1.36 0.85
N ARG A 49 -1.23 -1.71 0.21
CA ARG A 49 -1.51 -1.44 -1.21
C ARG A 49 -2.83 -0.69 -1.34
N ALA A 50 -2.78 0.62 -1.15
CA ALA A 50 -3.96 1.50 -1.18
C ALA A 50 -3.73 2.78 -1.99
N GLY A 51 -2.81 2.75 -2.96
CA GLY A 51 -2.50 3.87 -3.84
C GLY A 51 -1.21 3.66 -4.62
N GLY A 52 -0.96 4.52 -5.60
CA GLY A 52 0.20 4.43 -6.48
C GLY A 52 0.08 3.30 -7.53
N LYS A 53 1.22 2.70 -7.89
CA LYS A 53 1.28 1.63 -8.90
C LYS A 53 0.56 0.35 -8.45
N HIS A 54 0.63 0.03 -7.16
CA HIS A 54 -0.04 -1.11 -6.55
C HIS A 54 -1.22 -0.61 -5.71
N ASN A 55 -2.42 -0.66 -6.27
CA ASN A 55 -3.64 -0.18 -5.62
C ASN A 55 -4.72 -1.26 -5.67
N ASP A 56 -4.95 -1.92 -4.55
CA ASP A 56 -5.95 -2.98 -4.42
C ASP A 56 -7.28 -2.48 -3.80
N LEU A 57 -7.35 -1.21 -3.42
CA LEU A 57 -8.47 -0.65 -2.66
C LEU A 57 -9.84 -0.94 -3.26
N GLU A 58 -9.97 -0.80 -4.59
CA GLU A 58 -11.25 -0.99 -5.29
C GLU A 58 -11.72 -2.45 -5.36
N ASN A 59 -10.77 -3.39 -5.28
CA ASN A 59 -11.04 -4.83 -5.34
C ASN A 59 -11.42 -5.42 -3.97
N VAL A 60 -11.05 -4.73 -2.88
CA VAL A 60 -11.30 -5.20 -1.51
C VAL A 60 -12.80 -5.33 -1.24
N GLY A 61 -13.18 -6.51 -0.75
CA GLY A 61 -14.56 -6.88 -0.45
C GLY A 61 -15.32 -7.51 -1.62
N TYR A 62 -14.88 -7.26 -2.86
CA TYR A 62 -15.53 -7.76 -4.09
C TYR A 62 -14.80 -8.95 -4.73
N THR A 63 -13.52 -9.11 -4.46
CA THR A 63 -12.75 -10.30 -4.83
C THR A 63 -12.41 -11.11 -3.59
N LEU A 64 -12.03 -12.37 -3.77
CA LEU A 64 -11.74 -13.28 -2.67
C LEU A 64 -10.31 -13.15 -2.12
N ARG A 65 -9.42 -12.39 -2.78
CA ARG A 65 -7.96 -12.42 -2.54
C ARG A 65 -7.26 -11.07 -2.40
N HIS A 66 -7.95 -9.95 -2.59
CA HIS A 66 -7.32 -8.62 -2.49
C HIS A 66 -7.54 -7.98 -1.13
N HIS A 67 -6.47 -7.39 -0.61
CA HIS A 67 -6.42 -6.71 0.66
C HIS A 67 -5.66 -5.40 0.54
N THR A 68 -6.05 -4.37 1.32
CA THR A 68 -5.23 -3.17 1.45
C THR A 68 -4.08 -3.38 2.42
N PHE A 69 -4.28 -4.14 3.50
CA PHE A 69 -3.23 -4.62 4.38
C PHE A 69 -3.07 -6.13 4.24
N PHE A 70 -1.84 -6.59 4.09
CA PHE A 70 -1.50 -7.99 4.11
C PHE A 70 -0.08 -8.20 4.61
N GLU A 71 0.24 -9.44 4.98
CA GLU A 71 1.57 -9.83 5.38
C GLU A 71 2.24 -10.61 4.25
N MET A 72 3.45 -10.19 3.88
CA MET A 72 4.23 -10.83 2.84
C MET A 72 5.38 -11.62 3.46
N LEU A 73 5.35 -12.94 3.33
CA LEU A 73 6.47 -13.82 3.62
C LEU A 73 7.49 -13.68 2.49
N GLY A 74 8.74 -13.40 2.82
CA GLY A 74 9.80 -13.24 1.84
C GLY A 74 11.07 -13.94 2.26
N ASN A 75 11.79 -14.50 1.28
CA ASN A 75 13.17 -14.91 1.41
C ASN A 75 14.02 -14.18 0.38
N PHE A 76 15.20 -13.77 0.80
CA PHE A 76 16.06 -12.85 0.07
C PHE A 76 17.46 -13.39 -0.04
N SER A 77 18.09 -13.17 -1.21
CA SER A 77 19.51 -13.40 -1.44
C SER A 77 20.15 -12.13 -1.96
N PHE A 78 21.21 -11.70 -1.30
CA PHE A 78 21.99 -10.52 -1.68
C PHE A 78 23.30 -10.97 -2.35
N GLY A 79 23.17 -11.56 -3.56
CA GLY A 79 24.27 -12.09 -4.32
C GLY A 79 24.90 -13.35 -3.72
N ASP A 80 24.10 -14.22 -3.10
CA ASP A 80 24.56 -15.49 -2.52
C ASP A 80 24.02 -16.70 -3.28
N TYR A 81 22.69 -16.86 -3.40
CA TYR A 81 22.06 -17.84 -4.29
C TYR A 81 21.20 -17.13 -5.34
N PHE A 82 20.85 -17.81 -6.42
CA PHE A 82 20.09 -17.25 -7.52
C PHE A 82 18.95 -18.17 -7.98
N LYS A 83 18.55 -18.13 -9.25
CA LYS A 83 17.31 -18.71 -9.79
C LYS A 83 17.09 -20.18 -9.41
N GLU A 84 18.05 -21.06 -9.70
CA GLU A 84 17.89 -22.52 -9.47
C GLU A 84 17.66 -22.83 -8.00
N ASP A 85 18.51 -22.29 -7.10
CA ASP A 85 18.36 -22.51 -5.68
C ASP A 85 17.05 -21.89 -5.14
N ALA A 86 16.66 -20.70 -5.62
CA ALA A 86 15.41 -20.06 -5.21
C ALA A 86 14.20 -20.91 -5.59
N ILE A 87 14.19 -21.46 -6.80
CA ILE A 87 13.15 -22.36 -7.30
C ILE A 87 13.14 -23.66 -6.47
N GLU A 88 14.32 -24.25 -6.18
CA GLU A 88 14.43 -25.45 -5.37
C GLU A 88 13.86 -25.22 -3.96
N TYR A 89 14.25 -24.13 -3.30
CA TYR A 89 13.75 -23.81 -1.96
C TYR A 89 12.24 -23.60 -1.98
N ALA A 90 11.70 -22.87 -2.95
CA ALA A 90 10.28 -22.61 -3.06
C ALA A 90 9.49 -23.91 -3.31
N TRP A 91 9.94 -24.72 -4.27
CA TRP A 91 9.27 -25.97 -4.60
C TRP A 91 9.26 -26.95 -3.44
N LYS A 92 10.42 -27.14 -2.79
CA LYS A 92 10.54 -27.99 -1.62
C LYS A 92 9.68 -27.50 -0.47
N PHE A 93 9.66 -26.20 -0.19
CA PHE A 93 8.85 -25.63 0.88
C PHE A 93 7.36 -25.90 0.65
N ILE A 94 6.86 -25.60 -0.55
CA ILE A 94 5.44 -25.81 -0.88
C ILE A 94 5.05 -27.29 -0.87
N THR A 95 5.84 -28.13 -1.52
CA THR A 95 5.44 -29.53 -1.75
C THR A 95 5.79 -30.49 -0.62
N SER A 96 6.87 -30.20 0.14
CA SER A 96 7.34 -31.08 1.23
C SER A 96 6.97 -30.54 2.61
N GLU A 97 7.23 -29.27 2.89
CA GLU A 97 6.97 -28.70 4.22
C GLU A 97 5.47 -28.35 4.40
N LEU A 98 4.86 -27.72 3.40
CA LEU A 98 3.43 -27.40 3.42
C LEU A 98 2.56 -28.55 2.88
N ALA A 99 3.18 -29.60 2.33
CA ALA A 99 2.52 -30.78 1.78
C ALA A 99 1.42 -30.49 0.74
N ILE A 100 1.58 -29.40 -0.02
CA ILE A 100 0.65 -29.05 -1.09
C ILE A 100 0.86 -29.98 -2.28
N ASN A 101 -0.25 -30.54 -2.80
CA ASN A 101 -0.21 -31.48 -3.93
C ASN A 101 0.33 -30.76 -5.18
N LYS A 102 1.45 -31.27 -5.70
CA LYS A 102 2.13 -30.76 -6.90
C LYS A 102 1.24 -30.75 -8.15
N ASP A 103 0.25 -31.66 -8.23
CA ASP A 103 -0.65 -31.75 -9.38
C ASP A 103 -1.62 -30.55 -9.45
N LYS A 104 -1.72 -29.78 -8.37
CA LYS A 104 -2.50 -28.53 -8.30
C LYS A 104 -1.65 -27.29 -8.55
N LEU A 105 -0.38 -27.44 -8.88
CA LEU A 105 0.53 -26.32 -9.07
C LEU A 105 0.85 -26.13 -10.55
N CYS A 106 0.89 -24.89 -10.99
CA CYS A 106 1.50 -24.46 -12.24
C CYS A 106 2.33 -23.20 -11.99
N VAL A 107 3.21 -22.89 -12.91
CA VAL A 107 4.11 -21.73 -12.76
C VAL A 107 4.09 -20.87 -14.02
N THR A 108 4.29 -19.59 -13.83
CA THR A 108 4.58 -18.66 -14.93
C THR A 108 6.05 -18.27 -14.89
N ILE A 109 6.59 -17.92 -16.04
CA ILE A 109 7.93 -17.38 -16.19
C ILE A 109 7.88 -16.20 -17.16
N TYR A 110 8.84 -15.29 -17.07
CA TYR A 110 9.02 -14.28 -18.10
C TYR A 110 9.38 -14.95 -19.43
N HIS A 111 8.83 -14.49 -20.53
CA HIS A 111 8.77 -15.20 -21.80
C HIS A 111 10.13 -15.64 -22.36
N ASP A 112 11.21 -14.91 -22.10
CA ASP A 112 12.58 -15.17 -22.57
C ASP A 112 13.52 -15.67 -21.46
N ASP A 113 12.99 -16.00 -20.26
CA ASP A 113 13.79 -16.52 -19.15
C ASP A 113 13.99 -18.05 -19.26
N GLU A 114 14.88 -18.45 -20.18
CA GLU A 114 15.21 -19.86 -20.37
C GLU A 114 15.84 -20.51 -19.12
N GLN A 115 16.60 -19.75 -18.34
CA GLN A 115 17.20 -20.29 -17.12
C GLN A 115 16.13 -20.66 -16.09
N ALA A 116 15.09 -19.86 -15.94
CA ALA A 116 13.96 -20.19 -15.06
C ALA A 116 13.19 -21.40 -15.62
N TYR A 117 12.96 -21.47 -16.93
CA TYR A 117 12.31 -22.62 -17.58
C TYR A 117 13.03 -23.93 -17.28
N GLU A 118 14.33 -24.00 -17.57
CA GLU A 118 15.14 -25.19 -17.34
C GLU A 118 15.22 -25.56 -15.85
N SER A 119 15.29 -24.59 -14.97
CA SER A 119 15.27 -24.81 -13.52
C SER A 119 13.97 -25.45 -13.06
N TRP A 120 12.81 -24.96 -13.53
CA TRP A 120 11.51 -25.57 -13.23
C TRP A 120 11.37 -27.00 -13.77
N LYS A 121 11.83 -27.25 -14.99
CA LYS A 121 11.87 -28.60 -15.57
C LYS A 121 12.71 -29.56 -14.71
N LYS A 122 13.89 -29.13 -14.31
CA LYS A 122 14.84 -29.93 -13.54
C LYS A 122 14.37 -30.16 -12.11
N VAL A 123 13.94 -29.12 -11.41
CA VAL A 123 13.63 -29.17 -9.98
C VAL A 123 12.23 -29.74 -9.72
N ALA A 124 11.22 -29.22 -10.41
CA ALA A 124 9.83 -29.57 -10.16
C ALA A 124 9.35 -30.76 -11.02
N GLY A 125 10.01 -31.05 -12.13
CA GLY A 125 9.57 -32.06 -13.09
C GLY A 125 8.25 -31.72 -13.76
N LEU A 126 7.90 -30.45 -13.85
CA LEU A 126 6.65 -29.98 -14.47
C LEU A 126 6.66 -30.25 -15.97
N SER A 127 5.50 -30.58 -16.52
CA SER A 127 5.26 -30.65 -17.95
C SER A 127 5.24 -29.27 -18.58
N ASP A 128 5.46 -29.17 -19.90
CA ASP A 128 5.55 -27.89 -20.60
C ASP A 128 4.28 -27.08 -20.52
N ASP A 129 3.12 -27.72 -20.46
CA ASP A 129 1.81 -27.07 -20.30
C ASP A 129 1.58 -26.50 -18.90
N ARG A 130 2.45 -26.82 -17.95
CA ARG A 130 2.42 -26.29 -16.59
C ARG A 130 3.48 -25.21 -16.30
N ILE A 131 4.32 -24.89 -17.30
CA ILE A 131 5.29 -23.78 -17.25
C ILE A 131 4.89 -22.78 -18.32
N ILE A 132 4.15 -21.75 -17.93
CA ILE A 132 3.51 -20.82 -18.84
C ILE A 132 4.42 -19.58 -19.05
N ARG A 133 4.68 -19.26 -20.30
CA ARG A 133 5.49 -18.09 -20.68
C ARG A 133 4.60 -16.86 -20.81
N ILE A 134 4.95 -15.77 -20.11
CA ILE A 134 4.21 -14.51 -20.10
C ILE A 134 5.13 -13.38 -20.57
N SER A 135 4.74 -12.64 -21.61
CA SER A 135 5.51 -11.53 -22.16
C SER A 135 5.15 -10.16 -21.56
N THR A 136 4.05 -10.09 -20.83
CA THR A 136 3.55 -8.87 -20.21
C THR A 136 4.37 -8.48 -18.98
N LYS A 137 4.03 -7.33 -18.39
CA LYS A 137 4.66 -6.83 -17.17
C LYS A 137 4.39 -7.70 -15.94
N ASP A 138 3.45 -8.64 -16.02
CA ASP A 138 3.06 -9.48 -14.89
C ASP A 138 4.23 -10.36 -14.43
N ASN A 139 5.01 -10.90 -15.36
CA ASN A 139 6.23 -11.64 -15.05
C ASN A 139 7.54 -10.82 -15.16
N PHE A 140 7.45 -9.48 -15.12
CA PHE A 140 8.59 -8.58 -14.95
C PHE A 140 8.31 -7.58 -13.84
N TRP A 141 8.72 -7.92 -12.63
CA TRP A 141 8.43 -7.13 -11.44
C TRP A 141 9.33 -5.89 -11.33
N SER A 142 8.74 -4.79 -10.85
CA SER A 142 9.49 -3.59 -10.48
C SER A 142 8.87 -2.93 -9.26
N MET A 143 9.72 -2.41 -8.35
CA MET A 143 9.31 -1.79 -7.11
C MET A 143 8.41 -0.57 -7.34
N GLY A 144 8.73 0.23 -8.35
CA GLY A 144 8.02 1.46 -8.70
C GLY A 144 8.39 1.91 -10.11
N GLU A 145 8.38 3.21 -10.35
CA GLU A 145 8.89 3.79 -11.61
C GLU A 145 10.42 3.70 -11.68
N THR A 146 11.07 3.68 -10.53
CA THR A 146 12.52 3.53 -10.36
C THR A 146 12.81 2.51 -9.27
N GLY A 147 14.04 1.97 -9.27
CA GLY A 147 14.54 1.02 -8.28
C GLY A 147 14.77 -0.38 -8.82
N PRO A 148 15.09 -1.35 -7.94
CA PRO A 148 15.37 -2.71 -8.33
C PRO A 148 14.22 -3.36 -9.09
N CYS A 149 14.54 -4.14 -10.12
CA CYS A 149 13.58 -4.85 -10.96
C CYS A 149 14.20 -6.09 -11.60
N GLY A 150 13.36 -6.96 -12.15
CA GLY A 150 13.80 -8.13 -12.89
C GLY A 150 12.67 -9.06 -13.30
N PRO A 151 12.96 -10.05 -14.16
CA PRO A 151 12.00 -11.08 -14.49
C PRO A 151 11.60 -11.85 -13.24
N CYS A 152 10.37 -12.37 -13.22
CA CYS A 152 9.90 -13.17 -12.11
C CYS A 152 9.18 -14.43 -12.57
N SER A 153 9.04 -15.34 -11.63
CA SER A 153 8.30 -16.57 -11.80
C SER A 153 7.28 -16.71 -10.67
N GLU A 154 6.03 -16.91 -11.05
CA GLU A 154 4.95 -17.04 -10.09
C GLU A 154 4.47 -18.47 -9.98
N ILE A 155 4.11 -18.87 -8.77
CA ILE A 155 3.55 -20.20 -8.49
C ILE A 155 2.06 -20.01 -8.24
N PHE A 156 1.24 -20.70 -9.02
CA PHE A 156 -0.21 -20.69 -8.93
C PHE A 156 -0.74 -22.00 -8.35
N TYR A 157 -1.80 -21.89 -7.57
CA TYR A 157 -2.56 -23.01 -7.03
C TYR A 157 -3.90 -23.14 -7.76
N ASP A 158 -4.24 -24.35 -8.23
CA ASP A 158 -5.53 -24.69 -8.85
C ASP A 158 -6.51 -25.14 -7.76
N HIS A 159 -7.50 -24.31 -7.47
CA HIS A 159 -8.59 -24.63 -6.54
C HIS A 159 -9.60 -25.63 -7.13
N GLY A 160 -9.48 -25.96 -8.42
CA GLY A 160 -10.27 -26.98 -9.10
C GLY A 160 -11.47 -26.44 -9.87
N ASP A 161 -12.11 -27.36 -10.63
CA ASP A 161 -13.12 -27.03 -11.63
C ASP A 161 -14.43 -26.45 -11.08
N ARG A 162 -14.60 -26.40 -9.76
CA ARG A 162 -15.76 -25.75 -9.11
C ARG A 162 -15.68 -24.22 -9.18
N HIS A 163 -14.51 -23.68 -9.50
CA HIS A 163 -14.24 -22.26 -9.57
C HIS A 163 -14.01 -21.86 -11.02
N ASN A 164 -14.47 -20.66 -11.37
CA ASN A 164 -14.26 -20.10 -12.71
C ASN A 164 -12.81 -19.62 -12.85
N GLY A 165 -12.21 -19.90 -14.00
CA GLY A 165 -10.89 -19.46 -14.35
C GLY A 165 -10.19 -20.42 -15.31
N LYS A 166 -9.19 -19.89 -16.00
CA LYS A 166 -8.32 -20.61 -16.93
C LYS A 166 -6.89 -20.59 -16.41
N LEU A 167 -6.03 -21.44 -16.96
CA LEU A 167 -4.58 -21.36 -16.70
C LEU A 167 -4.07 -19.92 -16.92
N PRO A 168 -3.08 -19.50 -16.15
CA PRO A 168 -2.46 -18.19 -16.31
C PRO A 168 -2.10 -17.94 -17.79
N SER A 169 -2.36 -16.74 -18.26
CA SER A 169 -2.09 -16.32 -19.64
C SER A 169 -1.94 -14.80 -19.67
N GLU A 170 -1.52 -14.26 -20.81
CA GLU A 170 -1.43 -12.81 -21.01
C GLU A 170 -2.78 -12.07 -20.92
N ALA A 171 -3.89 -12.81 -21.01
CA ALA A 171 -5.25 -12.25 -20.92
C ALA A 171 -5.76 -12.13 -19.46
N ASP A 172 -4.99 -12.58 -18.47
CA ASP A 172 -5.35 -12.58 -17.03
C ASP A 172 -6.76 -13.15 -16.75
N GLU A 173 -7.04 -14.34 -17.29
CA GLU A 173 -8.33 -15.02 -17.11
C GLU A 173 -8.30 -16.08 -15.96
N THR A 174 -7.40 -15.92 -14.99
CA THR A 174 -7.18 -16.89 -13.89
C THR A 174 -8.40 -17.04 -12.98
N GLY A 175 -9.22 -16.01 -12.87
CA GLY A 175 -10.44 -15.99 -12.08
C GLY A 175 -10.19 -16.33 -10.59
N ASP A 176 -11.11 -17.08 -10.01
CA ASP A 176 -11.00 -17.58 -8.63
C ASP A 176 -10.46 -19.02 -8.57
N ARG A 177 -10.13 -19.61 -9.73
CA ARG A 177 -9.62 -20.99 -9.83
C ARG A 177 -8.10 -21.03 -9.65
N PHE A 178 -7.35 -20.26 -10.46
CA PHE A 178 -5.89 -20.26 -10.40
C PHE A 178 -5.43 -19.02 -9.64
N VAL A 179 -4.96 -19.20 -8.43
CA VAL A 179 -4.53 -18.11 -7.55
C VAL A 179 -3.02 -18.15 -7.39
N GLU A 180 -2.36 -17.05 -7.74
CA GLU A 180 -0.95 -16.84 -7.44
C GLU A 180 -0.74 -16.90 -5.92
N ILE A 181 0.11 -17.83 -5.48
CA ILE A 181 0.44 -18.02 -4.06
C ILE A 181 1.84 -17.56 -3.71
N TRP A 182 2.76 -17.52 -4.68
CA TRP A 182 4.13 -17.08 -4.45
C TRP A 182 4.74 -16.45 -5.70
N ASN A 183 5.41 -15.31 -5.57
CA ASN A 183 6.18 -14.69 -6.62
C ASN A 183 7.67 -14.75 -6.29
N LEU A 184 8.49 -15.28 -7.21
CA LEU A 184 9.95 -15.35 -7.12
C LEU A 184 10.55 -14.33 -8.08
N VAL A 185 11.09 -13.24 -7.55
CA VAL A 185 11.67 -12.17 -8.36
C VAL A 185 13.17 -12.33 -8.47
N PHE A 186 13.67 -12.39 -9.69
CA PHE A 186 15.08 -12.49 -10.02
C PHE A 186 15.64 -11.09 -10.26
N MET A 187 16.03 -10.42 -9.18
CA MET A 187 16.52 -9.07 -9.19
C MET A 187 17.85 -8.98 -9.92
N GLN A 188 17.83 -8.43 -11.13
CA GLN A 188 19.00 -8.32 -12.01
C GLN A 188 19.32 -6.87 -12.34
N PHE A 189 18.34 -5.99 -12.31
CA PHE A 189 18.44 -4.64 -12.82
C PHE A 189 17.99 -3.59 -11.82
N GLU A 190 18.47 -2.36 -12.03
CA GLU A 190 17.95 -1.14 -11.42
C GLU A 190 17.41 -0.20 -12.49
N GLN A 191 16.15 0.18 -12.40
CA GLN A 191 15.51 1.20 -13.23
C GLN A 191 15.84 2.57 -12.66
N LEU A 192 16.64 3.37 -13.37
CA LEU A 192 17.02 4.72 -12.94
C LEU A 192 15.97 5.77 -13.32
N ASN A 193 15.37 5.60 -14.50
CA ASN A 193 14.28 6.44 -15.02
C ASN A 193 13.52 5.64 -16.10
N SER A 194 12.51 6.23 -16.73
CA SER A 194 11.67 5.55 -17.73
C SER A 194 12.45 4.92 -18.91
N ASN A 195 13.67 5.38 -19.21
CA ASN A 195 14.43 5.00 -20.39
C ASN A 195 15.76 4.34 -20.07
N GLU A 196 16.19 4.35 -18.83
CA GLU A 196 17.52 3.90 -18.44
C GLU A 196 17.45 2.84 -17.35
N ARG A 197 18.05 1.69 -17.65
CA ARG A 197 18.15 0.53 -16.77
C ARG A 197 19.60 0.03 -16.78
N ILE A 198 20.13 -0.25 -15.60
CA ILE A 198 21.48 -0.78 -15.40
C ILE A 198 21.41 -2.11 -14.67
N ASP A 199 22.49 -2.90 -14.76
CA ASP A 199 22.61 -4.13 -14.00
C ASP A 199 22.85 -3.82 -12.52
N LEU A 200 22.24 -4.62 -11.63
CA LEU A 200 22.57 -4.58 -10.21
C LEU A 200 24.00 -5.07 -9.98
N PRO A 201 24.68 -4.61 -8.93
CA PRO A 201 26.04 -5.04 -8.59
C PRO A 201 26.17 -6.57 -8.46
N LYS A 202 25.11 -7.22 -8.05
CA LYS A 202 25.00 -8.69 -7.94
C LYS A 202 23.59 -9.14 -8.25
N PRO A 203 23.41 -10.21 -9.06
CA PRO A 203 22.11 -10.88 -9.18
C PRO A 203 21.62 -11.31 -7.80
N SER A 204 20.39 -11.02 -7.50
CA SER A 204 19.80 -11.16 -6.17
C SER A 204 18.41 -11.77 -6.26
N ILE A 205 17.90 -12.25 -5.14
CA ILE A 205 16.57 -12.84 -5.04
C ILE A 205 15.72 -12.03 -4.08
N ASP A 206 14.52 -11.70 -4.52
CA ASP A 206 13.39 -11.25 -3.72
C ASP A 206 12.23 -12.22 -3.94
N THR A 207 11.52 -12.58 -2.89
CA THR A 207 10.30 -13.38 -3.03
C THR A 207 9.17 -12.81 -2.18
N GLY A 208 7.94 -13.04 -2.63
CA GLY A 208 6.75 -12.59 -1.92
C GLY A 208 5.62 -13.61 -1.97
N MET A 209 5.26 -14.16 -0.78
CA MET A 209 4.11 -15.03 -0.57
C MET A 209 3.14 -14.33 0.38
N GLY A 210 1.91 -14.04 -0.07
CA GLY A 210 0.88 -13.49 0.82
C GLY A 210 0.47 -14.52 1.88
N ILE A 211 0.58 -14.16 3.17
CA ILE A 211 0.24 -15.08 4.25
C ILE A 211 -1.25 -15.44 4.21
N GLU A 212 -2.11 -14.50 3.86
CA GLU A 212 -3.54 -14.69 3.74
C GLU A 212 -3.89 -15.69 2.64
N ARG A 213 -3.17 -15.62 1.50
CA ARG A 213 -3.36 -16.56 0.37
C ARG A 213 -2.93 -17.97 0.72
N ILE A 214 -1.73 -18.13 1.26
CA ILE A 214 -1.24 -19.46 1.62
C ILE A 214 -2.03 -20.06 2.78
N ALA A 215 -2.45 -19.26 3.76
CA ALA A 215 -3.31 -19.71 4.85
C ALA A 215 -4.68 -20.18 4.33
N ALA A 216 -5.29 -19.49 3.36
CA ALA A 216 -6.53 -19.91 2.73
C ALA A 216 -6.36 -21.28 2.04
N VAL A 217 -5.29 -21.49 1.26
CA VAL A 217 -4.99 -22.77 0.63
C VAL A 217 -4.82 -23.87 1.68
N MET A 218 -4.06 -23.61 2.76
CA MET A 218 -3.84 -24.58 3.84
C MET A 218 -5.11 -24.91 4.63
N GLN A 219 -6.07 -23.97 4.73
CA GLN A 219 -7.38 -24.18 5.35
C GLN A 219 -8.42 -24.74 4.36
N GLY A 220 -8.03 -25.02 3.11
CA GLY A 220 -8.89 -25.64 2.10
C GLY A 220 -9.96 -24.72 1.51
N THR A 221 -9.72 -23.41 1.52
CA THR A 221 -10.61 -22.41 0.92
C THR A 221 -9.88 -21.60 -0.16
N ASN A 222 -10.65 -21.02 -1.09
CA ASN A 222 -10.17 -20.05 -2.08
C ASN A 222 -10.45 -18.60 -1.68
N ASP A 223 -11.03 -18.41 -0.49
CA ASP A 223 -11.47 -17.10 0.02
C ASP A 223 -10.62 -16.68 1.22
N ASN A 224 -9.76 -15.71 1.03
CA ASN A 224 -8.90 -15.16 2.09
C ASN A 224 -9.69 -14.64 3.30
N TYR A 225 -10.94 -14.19 3.08
CA TYR A 225 -11.81 -13.71 4.16
C TYR A 225 -12.34 -14.84 5.07
N GLN A 226 -12.15 -16.11 4.67
CA GLN A 226 -12.44 -17.28 5.50
C GLN A 226 -11.25 -17.72 6.36
N VAL A 227 -10.06 -17.12 6.19
CA VAL A 227 -8.92 -17.36 7.09
C VAL A 227 -9.29 -16.93 8.51
N ASP A 228 -8.96 -17.75 9.50
CA ASP A 228 -9.42 -17.62 10.89
C ASP A 228 -9.36 -16.20 11.43
N SER A 229 -8.21 -15.53 11.28
CA SER A 229 -7.96 -14.19 11.82
C SER A 229 -8.85 -13.10 11.20
N ILE A 230 -9.22 -13.25 9.92
CA ILE A 230 -10.09 -12.28 9.21
C ILE A 230 -11.56 -12.65 9.47
N LYS A 231 -11.86 -13.95 9.40
CA LYS A 231 -13.21 -14.49 9.65
C LYS A 231 -13.74 -14.09 11.03
N GLU A 232 -12.89 -14.09 12.05
CA GLU A 232 -13.27 -13.69 13.40
C GLU A 232 -13.68 -12.21 13.47
N ILE A 233 -12.96 -11.31 12.76
CA ILE A 233 -13.34 -9.89 12.67
C ILE A 233 -14.68 -9.74 11.94
N ILE A 234 -14.88 -10.47 10.86
CA ILE A 234 -16.14 -10.48 10.11
C ILE A 234 -17.29 -10.97 10.99
N GLY A 235 -17.08 -12.09 11.71
CA GLY A 235 -18.07 -12.65 12.62
C GLY A 235 -18.49 -11.66 13.72
N ASN A 236 -17.52 -11.00 14.34
CA ASN A 236 -17.81 -9.97 15.35
C ASN A 236 -18.52 -8.74 14.74
N SER A 237 -18.16 -8.35 13.51
CA SER A 237 -18.87 -7.29 12.78
C SER A 237 -20.34 -7.66 12.52
N ILE A 238 -20.63 -8.91 12.13
CA ILE A 238 -22.00 -9.42 11.94
C ILE A 238 -22.76 -9.41 13.28
N GLU A 239 -22.14 -9.90 14.35
CA GLU A 239 -22.75 -9.96 15.68
C GLU A 239 -23.14 -8.58 16.20
N LEU A 240 -22.22 -7.61 16.12
CA LEU A 240 -22.47 -6.23 16.61
C LEU A 240 -23.53 -5.50 15.79
N THR A 241 -23.50 -5.66 14.47
CA THR A 241 -24.45 -4.98 13.56
C THR A 241 -25.77 -5.73 13.43
N LYS A 242 -25.83 -7.00 13.82
CA LYS A 242 -26.97 -7.92 13.61
C LYS A 242 -27.39 -8.03 12.15
N SER A 243 -26.43 -7.90 11.25
CA SER A 243 -26.62 -7.95 9.81
C SER A 243 -25.93 -9.18 9.24
N ASP A 244 -26.68 -10.23 8.92
CA ASP A 244 -26.23 -11.53 8.42
C ASP A 244 -26.68 -11.83 6.98
N ASP A 245 -27.17 -10.80 6.25
CA ASP A 245 -27.56 -10.95 4.84
C ASP A 245 -26.33 -11.16 3.94
N ASP A 246 -26.30 -12.29 3.23
CA ASP A 246 -25.24 -12.62 2.27
C ASP A 246 -24.97 -11.51 1.25
N LYS A 247 -25.97 -10.69 0.91
CA LYS A 247 -25.82 -9.54 0.01
C LYS A 247 -24.94 -8.44 0.60
N LEU A 248 -24.80 -8.41 1.92
CA LEU A 248 -24.02 -7.42 2.66
C LEU A 248 -22.63 -7.95 3.10
N ILE A 249 -22.30 -9.20 2.78
CA ILE A 249 -21.02 -9.81 3.19
C ILE A 249 -19.82 -9.00 2.68
N SER A 250 -19.92 -8.38 1.50
CA SER A 250 -18.88 -7.50 0.96
C SER A 250 -18.59 -6.31 1.89
N SER A 251 -19.60 -5.79 2.58
CA SER A 251 -19.44 -4.70 3.56
C SER A 251 -18.63 -5.16 4.76
N HIS A 252 -18.91 -6.33 5.31
CA HIS A 252 -18.15 -6.89 6.42
C HIS A 252 -16.70 -7.19 6.03
N ARG A 253 -16.46 -7.66 4.80
CA ARG A 253 -15.11 -7.86 4.26
C ARG A 253 -14.31 -6.56 4.16
N VAL A 254 -14.94 -5.50 3.64
CA VAL A 254 -14.31 -4.16 3.57
C VAL A 254 -14.00 -3.63 4.97
N ILE A 255 -14.93 -3.76 5.91
CA ILE A 255 -14.75 -3.32 7.30
C ILE A 255 -13.58 -4.06 7.94
N ALA A 256 -13.51 -5.38 7.79
CA ALA A 256 -12.44 -6.19 8.36
C ALA A 256 -11.05 -5.84 7.79
N ASP A 257 -10.94 -5.73 6.48
CA ASP A 257 -9.69 -5.34 5.81
C ASP A 257 -9.24 -3.93 6.22
N HIS A 258 -10.15 -2.96 6.19
CA HIS A 258 -9.84 -1.57 6.46
C HIS A 258 -9.61 -1.29 7.95
N LEU A 259 -10.16 -2.11 8.84
CA LEU A 259 -9.80 -2.12 10.26
C LEU A 259 -8.33 -2.49 10.42
N ARG A 260 -7.88 -3.60 9.79
CA ARG A 260 -6.48 -4.05 9.83
C ARG A 260 -5.57 -2.94 9.34
N SER A 261 -5.82 -2.40 8.15
CA SER A 261 -5.04 -1.31 7.56
C SER A 261 -4.95 -0.08 8.47
N SER A 262 -6.09 0.35 9.00
CA SER A 262 -6.16 1.55 9.84
C SER A 262 -5.41 1.37 11.16
N CYS A 263 -5.57 0.23 11.82
CA CYS A 263 -4.90 -0.05 13.08
C CYS A 263 -3.38 -0.07 12.92
N PHE A 264 -2.87 -0.73 11.89
CA PHE A 264 -1.42 -0.79 11.65
C PHE A 264 -0.84 0.56 11.22
N LEU A 265 -1.53 1.31 10.38
CA LEU A 265 -1.08 2.65 9.98
C LEU A 265 -1.03 3.62 11.18
N ILE A 266 -2.04 3.59 12.06
CA ILE A 266 -2.06 4.41 13.28
C ILE A 266 -0.95 3.96 14.24
N ALA A 267 -0.74 2.66 14.40
CA ALA A 267 0.35 2.13 15.23
C ALA A 267 1.74 2.56 14.74
N ASP A 268 1.91 2.69 13.43
CA ASP A 268 3.15 3.18 12.79
C ASP A 268 3.19 4.73 12.67
N GLY A 269 2.30 5.45 13.38
CA GLY A 269 2.34 6.90 13.56
C GLY A 269 1.62 7.73 12.50
N VAL A 270 0.83 7.11 11.61
CA VAL A 270 0.02 7.84 10.62
C VAL A 270 -1.30 8.26 11.25
N LEU A 271 -1.60 9.56 11.22
CA LEU A 271 -2.90 10.07 11.65
C LEU A 271 -3.71 10.59 10.44
N PRO A 272 -5.06 10.53 10.49
CA PRO A 272 -5.90 11.02 9.40
C PRO A 272 -5.67 12.51 9.13
N SER A 273 -5.41 12.85 7.87
CA SER A 273 -5.18 14.24 7.44
C SER A 273 -5.77 14.50 6.04
N ASN A 274 -5.60 15.72 5.52
CA ASN A 274 -6.13 16.10 4.21
C ASN A 274 -5.13 15.85 3.06
N GLU A 275 -3.90 15.45 3.37
CA GLU A 275 -2.83 15.24 2.38
C GLU A 275 -1.88 14.11 2.79
N GLY A 276 -1.07 13.67 1.85
CA GLY A 276 -0.03 12.67 2.07
C GLY A 276 -0.56 11.34 2.60
N ARG A 277 0.22 10.70 3.47
CA ARG A 277 -0.11 9.39 4.07
C ARG A 277 -1.40 9.42 4.89
N GLY A 278 -1.63 10.51 5.63
CA GLY A 278 -2.83 10.68 6.45
C GLY A 278 -4.12 10.80 5.61
N TYR A 279 -4.04 11.34 4.39
CA TYR A 279 -5.14 11.33 3.45
C TYR A 279 -5.50 9.91 3.00
N VAL A 280 -4.49 9.08 2.68
CA VAL A 280 -4.72 7.68 2.30
C VAL A 280 -5.36 6.91 3.46
N LEU A 281 -4.87 7.07 4.68
CA LEU A 281 -5.50 6.48 5.87
C LEU A 281 -6.95 6.93 6.03
N ARG A 282 -7.23 8.24 5.95
CA ARG A 282 -8.59 8.78 6.05
C ARG A 282 -9.51 8.20 4.97
N ARG A 283 -9.02 8.03 3.76
CA ARG A 283 -9.75 7.43 2.64
C ARG A 283 -10.15 5.98 2.94
N ILE A 284 -9.22 5.16 3.45
CA ILE A 284 -9.47 3.79 3.88
C ILE A 284 -10.53 3.76 5.00
N MET A 285 -10.35 4.58 6.03
CA MET A 285 -11.29 4.66 7.16
C MET A 285 -12.70 5.03 6.70
N ARG A 286 -12.83 6.07 5.85
CA ARG A 286 -14.15 6.53 5.37
C ARG A 286 -14.84 5.52 4.47
N ARG A 287 -14.08 4.74 3.70
CA ARG A 287 -14.65 3.64 2.92
C ARG A 287 -15.25 2.58 3.85
N ALA A 288 -14.56 2.19 4.92
CA ALA A 288 -15.11 1.28 5.92
C ALA A 288 -16.37 1.85 6.60
N MET A 289 -16.31 3.12 7.01
CA MET A 289 -17.44 3.80 7.69
C MET A 289 -18.68 3.89 6.79
N ARG A 290 -18.50 4.08 5.47
CA ARG A 290 -19.61 3.96 4.52
C ARG A 290 -20.23 2.57 4.54
N HIS A 291 -19.39 1.52 4.55
CA HIS A 291 -19.88 0.15 4.63
C HIS A 291 -20.60 -0.14 5.97
N VAL A 292 -20.19 0.48 7.07
CA VAL A 292 -20.95 0.46 8.34
C VAL A 292 -22.33 1.08 8.16
N HIS A 293 -22.41 2.21 7.46
CA HIS A 293 -23.70 2.84 7.15
C HIS A 293 -24.60 1.96 6.25
N LEU A 294 -24.01 1.23 5.28
CA LEU A 294 -24.76 0.28 4.44
C LEU A 294 -25.34 -0.92 5.23
N LEU A 295 -24.76 -1.23 6.39
CA LEU A 295 -25.28 -2.24 7.31
C LEU A 295 -26.41 -1.71 8.22
N ASP A 296 -26.85 -0.45 8.00
CA ASP A 296 -27.84 0.26 8.83
C ASP A 296 -27.47 0.30 10.34
N TYR A 297 -26.15 0.33 10.62
CA TYR A 297 -25.67 0.38 12.00
C TYR A 297 -25.53 1.84 12.45
N ASN A 298 -26.30 2.20 13.49
CA ASN A 298 -26.47 3.58 13.93
C ASN A 298 -25.46 4.06 14.96
N ASP A 299 -24.47 3.26 15.34
CA ASP A 299 -23.39 3.63 16.24
C ASP A 299 -22.03 3.60 15.51
N THR A 300 -20.95 3.92 16.19
CA THR A 300 -19.60 3.77 15.68
C THR A 300 -19.14 2.32 15.87
N LEU A 301 -18.69 1.66 14.81
CA LEU A 301 -18.36 0.24 14.80
C LEU A 301 -16.85 -0.03 14.87
N MET A 302 -16.06 0.73 14.11
CA MET A 302 -14.66 0.40 13.85
C MET A 302 -13.84 0.22 15.14
N HIS A 303 -14.00 1.13 16.11
CA HIS A 303 -13.28 1.06 17.37
C HIS A 303 -13.70 -0.12 18.25
N GLN A 304 -14.95 -0.63 18.11
CA GLN A 304 -15.46 -1.79 18.84
C GLN A 304 -14.86 -3.11 18.36
N LEU A 305 -14.41 -3.16 17.11
CA LEU A 305 -13.76 -4.33 16.50
C LEU A 305 -12.25 -4.43 16.82
N VAL A 306 -11.63 -3.36 17.34
CA VAL A 306 -10.19 -3.34 17.67
C VAL A 306 -9.78 -4.47 18.62
N PRO A 307 -10.52 -4.80 19.69
CA PRO A 307 -10.16 -5.91 20.58
C PRO A 307 -10.02 -7.25 19.85
N THR A 308 -10.88 -7.55 18.88
CA THR A 308 -10.83 -8.78 18.08
C THR A 308 -9.56 -8.83 17.24
N LEU A 309 -9.18 -7.72 16.59
CA LEU A 309 -7.91 -7.62 15.88
C LEU A 309 -6.73 -7.85 16.84
N MET A 310 -6.75 -7.22 18.01
CA MET A 310 -5.68 -7.36 19.01
C MET A 310 -5.48 -8.80 19.46
N LEU A 311 -6.57 -9.58 19.66
CA LEU A 311 -6.45 -10.99 20.04
C LEU A 311 -5.62 -11.79 19.04
N ASN A 312 -5.78 -11.52 17.76
CA ASN A 312 -5.13 -12.26 16.68
C ASN A 312 -3.69 -11.80 16.37
N MET A 313 -3.37 -10.52 16.57
CA MET A 313 -2.14 -9.94 15.99
C MET A 313 -1.18 -9.32 17.01
N LYS A 314 -1.57 -9.08 18.26
CA LYS A 314 -0.73 -8.38 19.25
C LYS A 314 0.55 -9.11 19.63
N GLU A 315 0.59 -10.43 19.54
CA GLU A 315 1.78 -11.22 19.87
C GLU A 315 2.87 -11.06 18.82
N ALA A 316 2.47 -11.07 17.55
CA ALA A 316 3.38 -10.83 16.43
C ALA A 316 3.76 -9.35 16.29
N TYR A 317 2.86 -8.44 16.67
CA TYR A 317 2.98 -6.99 16.49
C TYR A 317 2.69 -6.21 17.78
N PRO A 318 3.65 -6.17 18.73
CA PRO A 318 3.48 -5.49 20.02
C PRO A 318 3.18 -3.98 19.92
N GLU A 319 3.51 -3.35 18.78
CA GLU A 319 3.17 -1.96 18.49
C GLU A 319 1.66 -1.70 18.50
N LEU A 320 0.85 -2.66 18.12
CA LEU A 320 -0.61 -2.56 18.19
C LEU A 320 -1.07 -2.37 19.64
N LEU A 321 -0.53 -3.16 20.56
CA LEU A 321 -0.86 -3.07 21.98
C LEU A 321 -0.45 -1.72 22.58
N ARG A 322 0.75 -1.22 22.20
CA ARG A 322 1.23 0.10 22.67
C ARG A 322 0.34 1.25 22.17
N ALA A 323 -0.21 1.11 20.98
CA ALA A 323 -1.04 2.13 20.33
C ALA A 323 -2.55 1.92 20.53
N GLU A 324 -3.00 0.91 21.25
CA GLU A 324 -4.42 0.52 21.35
C GLU A 324 -5.36 1.68 21.67
N ILE A 325 -5.02 2.51 22.67
CA ILE A 325 -5.83 3.66 23.05
C ILE A 325 -5.90 4.67 21.92
N LEU A 326 -4.74 5.02 21.32
CA LEU A 326 -4.69 5.94 20.19
C LEU A 326 -5.49 5.44 18.99
N ILE A 327 -5.41 4.15 18.70
CA ILE A 327 -6.17 3.51 17.61
C ILE A 327 -7.67 3.66 17.85
N LYS A 328 -8.15 3.26 19.03
CA LYS A 328 -9.58 3.32 19.38
C LYS A 328 -10.14 4.75 19.33
N GLU A 329 -9.42 5.70 19.93
CA GLU A 329 -9.85 7.10 19.95
C GLU A 329 -9.85 7.73 18.55
N THR A 330 -8.82 7.43 17.75
CA THR A 330 -8.72 7.94 16.36
C THR A 330 -9.84 7.40 15.48
N LEU A 331 -10.10 6.09 15.54
CA LEU A 331 -11.17 5.45 14.79
C LEU A 331 -12.53 6.02 15.19
N LYS A 332 -12.82 6.07 16.50
CA LYS A 332 -14.08 6.60 17.01
C LYS A 332 -14.31 8.05 16.60
N TYR A 333 -13.32 8.91 16.82
CA TYR A 333 -13.42 10.33 16.49
C TYR A 333 -13.67 10.58 14.99
N GLU A 334 -12.91 9.91 14.11
CA GLU A 334 -13.07 10.10 12.65
C GLU A 334 -14.44 9.53 12.19
N GLU A 335 -14.92 8.43 12.79
CA GLU A 335 -16.20 7.83 12.47
C GLU A 335 -17.38 8.73 12.89
N GLU A 336 -17.37 9.27 14.11
CA GLU A 336 -18.35 10.24 14.58
C GLU A 336 -18.39 11.49 13.69
N LYS A 337 -17.20 12.02 13.34
CA LYS A 337 -17.07 13.17 12.47
C LYS A 337 -17.60 12.90 11.06
N PHE A 338 -17.26 11.76 10.50
CA PHE A 338 -17.67 11.42 9.14
C PHE A 338 -19.15 11.09 9.04
N LYS A 339 -19.74 10.43 10.03
CA LYS A 339 -21.16 10.12 10.08
C LYS A 339 -22.02 11.37 9.89
N ASN A 340 -21.69 12.46 10.57
CA ASN A 340 -22.39 13.74 10.44
C ASN A 340 -22.31 14.37 9.01
N LEU A 341 -21.26 14.02 8.25
CA LEU A 341 -21.06 14.48 6.88
C LEU A 341 -21.67 13.51 5.85
N LEU A 342 -21.67 12.21 6.17
CA LEU A 342 -22.10 11.14 5.29
C LEU A 342 -23.57 11.29 4.89
N ASP A 343 -24.48 11.48 5.84
CA ASP A 343 -25.92 11.64 5.58
C ASP A 343 -26.21 12.81 4.65
N LYS A 344 -25.51 13.94 4.87
CA LYS A 344 -25.64 15.12 4.02
C LYS A 344 -25.08 14.89 2.62
N GLY A 345 -23.94 14.22 2.54
CA GLY A 345 -23.28 13.91 1.27
C GLY A 345 -24.09 12.93 0.42
N ILE A 346 -24.62 11.86 1.03
CA ILE A 346 -25.49 10.89 0.36
C ILE A 346 -26.75 11.59 -0.16
N SER A 347 -27.41 12.40 0.68
CA SER A 347 -28.61 13.15 0.25
C SER A 347 -28.33 14.07 -0.95
N GLN A 348 -27.15 14.71 -1.01
CA GLN A 348 -26.74 15.52 -2.17
C GLN A 348 -26.47 14.67 -3.41
N LEU A 349 -25.78 13.54 -3.24
CA LEU A 349 -25.48 12.59 -4.32
C LEU A 349 -26.79 12.04 -4.89
N ASP A 350 -27.72 11.59 -4.07
CA ASP A 350 -29.02 11.08 -4.48
C ASP A 350 -29.83 12.15 -5.24
N ASN A 351 -29.79 13.41 -4.80
CA ASN A 351 -30.47 14.48 -5.51
C ASN A 351 -29.92 14.72 -6.92
N ILE A 352 -28.60 14.59 -7.11
CA ILE A 352 -27.95 14.78 -8.41
C ILE A 352 -28.20 13.55 -9.30
N THR A 353 -28.20 12.35 -8.72
CA THR A 353 -28.37 11.09 -9.46
C THR A 353 -29.82 10.81 -9.85
N LYS A 354 -30.82 11.47 -9.28
CA LYS A 354 -32.24 11.26 -9.60
C LYS A 354 -32.57 11.36 -11.10
N ASP A 355 -31.86 12.24 -11.79
CA ASP A 355 -32.06 12.50 -13.22
C ASP A 355 -31.07 11.71 -14.12
N LEU A 356 -30.14 10.96 -13.52
CA LEU A 356 -29.17 10.15 -14.24
C LEU A 356 -29.64 8.71 -14.45
N ARG A 357 -29.26 8.14 -15.59
CA ARG A 357 -29.55 6.75 -15.98
C ARG A 357 -28.29 5.91 -15.98
N SER A 358 -28.46 4.60 -15.97
CA SER A 358 -27.33 3.67 -16.19
C SER A 358 -26.57 4.02 -17.48
N GLY A 359 -25.27 4.20 -17.38
CA GLY A 359 -24.40 4.63 -18.48
C GLY A 359 -24.14 6.13 -18.56
N ASP A 360 -24.84 6.97 -17.77
CA ASP A 360 -24.60 8.40 -17.73
C ASP A 360 -23.30 8.75 -16.97
N ILE A 361 -22.85 9.99 -17.13
CA ILE A 361 -21.65 10.51 -16.48
C ILE A 361 -22.05 11.51 -15.40
N PHE A 362 -21.64 11.22 -14.15
CA PHE A 362 -21.81 12.13 -13.02
C PHE A 362 -20.90 13.36 -13.17
N PRO A 363 -21.42 14.60 -13.02
CA PRO A 363 -20.64 15.81 -13.26
C PRO A 363 -19.43 15.94 -12.35
N GLY A 364 -18.25 16.27 -12.93
CA GLY A 364 -17.01 16.48 -12.18
C GLY A 364 -17.08 17.61 -11.16
N ASP A 365 -17.80 18.70 -11.46
CA ASP A 365 -18.06 19.80 -10.53
C ASP A 365 -18.84 19.34 -9.29
N SER A 366 -19.81 18.45 -9.46
CA SER A 366 -20.60 17.88 -8.37
C SER A 366 -19.77 16.92 -7.52
N ALA A 367 -18.94 16.11 -8.17
CA ALA A 367 -17.98 15.24 -7.49
C ALA A 367 -16.97 16.05 -6.67
N PHE A 368 -16.48 17.16 -7.22
CA PHE A 368 -15.60 18.09 -6.50
C PHE A 368 -16.29 18.72 -5.29
N LYS A 369 -17.55 19.14 -5.40
CA LYS A 369 -18.32 19.66 -4.28
C LYS A 369 -18.50 18.62 -3.16
N LEU A 370 -18.77 17.37 -3.52
CA LEU A 370 -18.83 16.25 -2.54
C LEU A 370 -17.48 16.08 -1.83
N TYR A 371 -16.39 16.14 -2.56
CA TYR A 371 -15.04 16.05 -2.02
C TYR A 371 -14.68 17.20 -1.08
N ASP A 372 -14.86 18.45 -1.56
CA ASP A 372 -14.43 19.66 -0.87
C ASP A 372 -15.31 20.00 0.34
N THR A 373 -16.63 19.91 0.20
CA THR A 373 -17.60 20.35 1.20
C THR A 373 -17.98 19.23 2.17
N TYR A 374 -18.19 18.02 1.67
CA TYR A 374 -18.68 16.89 2.48
C TYR A 374 -17.58 15.88 2.81
N GLY A 375 -16.36 16.10 2.32
CA GLY A 375 -15.23 15.23 2.61
C GLY A 375 -15.38 13.82 2.03
N PHE A 376 -16.13 13.67 0.92
CA PHE A 376 -16.24 12.44 0.16
C PHE A 376 -15.02 12.30 -0.73
N PRO A 377 -14.12 11.36 -0.49
CA PRO A 377 -13.07 11.04 -1.45
C PRO A 377 -13.70 10.66 -2.80
N ILE A 378 -13.01 10.98 -3.90
CA ILE A 378 -13.54 10.73 -5.25
C ILE A 378 -13.85 9.25 -5.49
N ASP A 379 -13.01 8.36 -4.98
CA ASP A 379 -13.20 6.90 -5.05
C ASP A 379 -14.42 6.42 -4.25
N LEU A 380 -14.76 7.09 -3.14
CA LEU A 380 -16.00 6.82 -2.42
C LEU A 380 -17.22 7.19 -3.26
N THR A 381 -17.18 8.33 -3.95
CA THR A 381 -18.23 8.73 -4.88
C THR A 381 -18.34 7.74 -6.04
N GLN A 382 -17.20 7.30 -6.61
CA GLN A 382 -17.15 6.27 -7.64
C GLN A 382 -17.77 4.94 -7.18
N ASP A 383 -17.46 4.51 -5.98
CA ASP A 383 -17.95 3.26 -5.38
C ASP A 383 -19.49 3.27 -5.22
N ILE A 384 -20.04 4.42 -4.82
CA ILE A 384 -21.49 4.60 -4.71
C ILE A 384 -22.15 4.56 -6.08
N LEU A 385 -21.58 5.23 -7.06
CA LEU A 385 -22.15 5.36 -8.42
C LEU A 385 -22.01 4.07 -9.24
N ARG A 386 -20.99 3.25 -8.93
CA ARG A 386 -20.75 1.95 -9.61
C ARG A 386 -21.94 1.01 -9.49
N SER A 387 -22.64 0.99 -8.35
CA SER A 387 -23.84 0.15 -8.17
C SER A 387 -24.96 0.47 -9.16
N ASN A 388 -24.99 1.71 -9.65
CA ASN A 388 -25.96 2.21 -10.63
C ASN A 388 -25.40 2.27 -12.06
N ASN A 389 -24.17 1.74 -12.27
CA ASN A 389 -23.46 1.81 -13.55
C ASN A 389 -23.31 3.26 -14.08
N ILE A 390 -23.02 4.20 -13.19
CA ILE A 390 -22.76 5.62 -13.50
C ILE A 390 -21.26 5.86 -13.35
N SER A 391 -20.62 6.46 -14.35
CA SER A 391 -19.22 6.91 -14.30
C SER A 391 -19.10 8.36 -13.83
N ILE A 392 -17.88 8.84 -13.56
CA ILE A 392 -17.62 10.23 -13.14
C ILE A 392 -16.76 10.93 -14.19
N ASP A 393 -17.04 12.21 -14.44
CA ASP A 393 -16.14 13.12 -15.16
C ASP A 393 -14.91 13.44 -14.29
N ILE A 394 -13.91 12.55 -14.37
CA ILE A 394 -12.65 12.68 -13.62
C ILE A 394 -11.84 13.90 -14.09
N ASP A 395 -11.88 14.24 -15.36
CA ASP A 395 -11.15 15.39 -15.90
C ASP A 395 -11.72 16.70 -15.37
N GLY A 396 -13.05 16.83 -15.32
CA GLY A 396 -13.73 17.96 -14.71
C GLY A 396 -13.43 18.10 -13.22
N PHE A 397 -13.44 16.97 -12.49
CA PHE A 397 -13.05 16.94 -11.08
C PHE A 397 -11.61 17.42 -10.87
N ASN A 398 -10.64 16.89 -11.63
CA ASN A 398 -9.23 17.25 -11.51
C ASN A 398 -8.97 18.73 -11.84
N LYS A 399 -9.64 19.28 -12.85
CA LYS A 399 -9.56 20.71 -13.17
C LYS A 399 -10.00 21.60 -12.01
N LYS A 400 -11.07 21.23 -11.31
CA LYS A 400 -11.53 21.98 -10.13
C LYS A 400 -10.57 21.83 -8.95
N LEU A 401 -10.04 20.64 -8.74
CA LEU A 401 -9.07 20.38 -7.67
C LEU A 401 -7.79 21.21 -7.87
N GLU A 402 -7.25 21.27 -9.10
CA GLU A 402 -6.08 22.09 -9.38
C GLU A 402 -6.37 23.59 -9.25
N ALA A 403 -7.52 24.05 -9.73
CA ALA A 403 -7.93 25.45 -9.56
C ALA A 403 -8.03 25.83 -8.07
N GLN A 404 -8.55 24.95 -7.21
CA GLN A 404 -8.59 25.17 -5.76
C GLN A 404 -7.18 25.22 -5.16
N LYS A 405 -6.29 24.30 -5.55
CA LYS A 405 -4.89 24.31 -5.09
C LYS A 405 -4.16 25.60 -5.49
N GLU A 406 -4.37 26.07 -6.72
CA GLU A 406 -3.81 27.34 -7.17
C GLU A 406 -4.35 28.54 -6.38
N LEU A 407 -5.66 28.55 -6.10
CA LEU A 407 -6.29 29.60 -5.28
C LEU A 407 -5.75 29.58 -3.84
N ALA A 408 -5.60 28.38 -3.27
CA ALA A 408 -5.01 28.21 -1.95
C ALA A 408 -3.55 28.67 -1.92
N ARG A 409 -2.74 28.38 -2.95
CA ARG A 409 -1.37 28.88 -3.09
C ARG A 409 -1.31 30.40 -3.22
N LYS A 410 -2.23 31.00 -3.97
CA LYS A 410 -2.31 32.45 -4.13
C LYS A 410 -2.75 33.17 -2.85
N ASN A 411 -3.63 32.56 -2.08
CA ASN A 411 -4.16 33.14 -0.83
C ASN A 411 -3.28 32.81 0.39
N TRP A 412 -2.27 31.95 0.21
CA TRP A 412 -1.34 31.61 1.26
C TRP A 412 -0.22 32.64 1.34
N SER A 413 -0.50 33.75 2.04
CA SER A 413 0.51 34.73 2.49
C SER A 413 1.26 34.14 3.72
N GLY A 414 1.58 32.86 3.70
CA GLY A 414 2.11 32.16 4.83
C GLY A 414 3.59 32.38 5.05
N ALA A 415 3.94 32.58 6.28
CA ALA A 415 5.29 32.44 6.81
C ALA A 415 5.84 31.04 6.51
N GLY A 416 6.56 30.92 5.43
CA GLY A 416 7.23 29.71 4.99
C GLY A 416 7.81 29.97 3.62
N GLY A 417 8.92 30.71 3.58
CA GLY A 417 9.76 30.79 2.39
C GLY A 417 10.03 29.38 1.90
N SER A 418 9.90 29.16 0.60
CA SER A 418 10.17 27.88 0.00
C SER A 418 11.59 27.45 0.42
N VAL A 419 11.69 26.31 1.10
CA VAL A 419 12.97 25.66 1.46
C VAL A 419 13.80 25.32 0.22
N THR A 420 13.31 25.67 -0.96
CA THR A 420 13.88 25.42 -2.28
C THR A 420 14.57 26.64 -2.90
N ASP A 421 14.75 27.73 -2.18
CA ASP A 421 15.52 28.85 -2.73
C ASP A 421 16.99 28.43 -2.91
N LYS A 422 17.46 28.60 -4.13
CA LYS A 422 18.81 28.22 -4.57
C LYS A 422 19.92 28.73 -3.63
N ILE A 423 19.66 29.86 -2.95
CA ILE A 423 20.58 30.50 -1.99
C ILE A 423 20.94 29.55 -0.83
N TRP A 424 19.96 28.73 -0.33
CA TRP A 424 20.22 27.83 0.79
C TRP A 424 21.15 26.67 0.41
N PHE A 425 21.04 26.20 -0.84
CA PHE A 425 21.97 25.17 -1.37
C PHE A 425 23.38 25.73 -1.58
N GLU A 426 23.50 26.98 -1.99
CA GLU A 426 24.77 27.68 -2.14
C GLU A 426 25.42 27.89 -0.78
N LEU A 427 24.68 28.41 0.19
CA LEU A 427 25.15 28.60 1.57
C LEU A 427 25.56 27.29 2.25
N ASN A 428 24.81 26.22 2.07
CA ASN A 428 25.13 24.92 2.66
C ASN A 428 26.44 24.31 2.09
N LYS A 429 26.87 24.74 0.90
CA LYS A 429 28.16 24.33 0.34
C LYS A 429 29.32 25.18 0.87
N GLU A 430 29.06 26.41 1.24
CA GLU A 430 30.07 27.37 1.69
C GLU A 430 30.28 27.36 3.20
N LEU A 431 29.19 27.13 3.95
CA LEU A 431 29.17 27.24 5.40
C LEU A 431 29.07 25.85 6.04
N LEU A 432 29.71 25.68 7.19
CA LEU A 432 29.59 24.49 8.00
C LEU A 432 28.20 24.46 8.70
N ALA A 433 27.76 23.26 9.09
CA ALA A 433 26.53 23.11 9.84
C ALA A 433 26.61 23.85 11.19
N THR A 434 25.50 24.49 11.55
CA THR A 434 25.36 25.16 12.86
C THR A 434 25.38 24.11 13.97
N GLU A 435 26.24 24.29 14.99
CA GLU A 435 26.27 23.46 16.18
C GLU A 435 25.15 23.89 17.13
N PHE A 436 24.24 23.00 17.47
CA PHE A 436 23.17 23.27 18.40
C PHE A 436 23.64 23.10 19.84
N LEU A 437 23.76 24.19 20.60
CA LEU A 437 24.25 24.22 21.99
C LEU A 437 23.10 24.29 23.02
N GLY A 438 21.84 24.29 22.60
CA GLY A 438 20.68 24.50 23.48
C GLY A 438 20.47 23.44 24.56
N TYR A 439 21.12 22.27 24.49
CA TYR A 439 21.13 21.30 25.57
C TYR A 439 22.11 21.66 26.73
N ASN A 440 23.09 22.52 26.47
CA ASN A 440 24.14 22.87 27.40
C ASN A 440 23.93 24.22 28.10
N GLY A 441 23.02 25.06 27.55
CA GLY A 441 22.73 26.38 28.10
C GLY A 441 21.66 27.13 27.30
N ILE A 442 21.19 28.22 27.87
CA ILE A 442 20.18 29.11 27.26
C ILE A 442 20.79 30.35 26.60
N GLU A 443 22.09 30.55 26.76
CA GLU A 443 22.84 31.67 26.16
C GLU A 443 24.08 31.13 25.47
N THR A 444 24.40 31.65 24.29
CA THR A 444 25.62 31.34 23.55
C THR A 444 26.10 32.55 22.75
N GLN A 445 27.34 32.51 22.31
CA GLN A 445 27.90 33.48 21.37
C GLN A 445 28.05 32.80 20.01
N GLY A 446 27.68 33.49 18.93
CA GLY A 446 27.83 33.01 17.57
C GLY A 446 28.37 34.11 16.66
N GLU A 447 29.00 33.71 15.57
CA GLU A 447 29.47 34.61 14.52
C GLU A 447 28.45 34.63 13.38
N VAL A 448 28.03 35.80 12.90
CA VAL A 448 27.13 35.94 11.75
C VAL A 448 27.95 35.75 10.46
N LEU A 449 27.74 34.63 9.80
CA LEU A 449 28.43 34.26 8.58
C LEU A 449 27.75 34.78 7.32
N SER A 450 26.42 34.96 7.35
CA SER A 450 25.66 35.49 6.23
C SER A 450 24.36 36.14 6.68
N ILE A 451 23.90 37.15 5.95
CA ILE A 451 22.60 37.82 6.15
C ILE A 451 21.83 37.68 4.84
N ILE A 452 20.59 37.19 4.91
CA ILE A 452 19.72 37.00 3.75
C ILE A 452 18.48 37.86 3.86
N LYS A 453 18.21 38.66 2.84
CA LYS A 453 17.01 39.46 2.69
C LYS A 453 16.41 39.19 1.32
N ASP A 454 15.09 38.93 1.27
CA ASP A 454 14.35 38.66 0.02
C ASP A 454 15.03 37.63 -0.90
N GLY A 455 15.57 36.54 -0.28
CA GLY A 455 16.25 35.44 -1.00
C GLY A 455 17.63 35.80 -1.56
N LYS A 456 18.25 36.91 -1.13
CA LYS A 456 19.57 37.37 -1.58
C LYS A 456 20.47 37.64 -0.38
N ARG A 457 21.77 37.36 -0.54
CA ARG A 457 22.78 37.73 0.45
C ARG A 457 23.02 39.23 0.44
N VAL A 458 22.95 39.84 1.61
CA VAL A 458 23.18 41.28 1.83
C VAL A 458 24.26 41.49 2.89
N PRO A 459 25.03 42.60 2.84
CA PRO A 459 26.07 42.87 3.79
C PRO A 459 25.55 43.34 5.15
N GLU A 460 24.37 43.94 5.20
CA GLU A 460 23.77 44.50 6.41
C GLU A 460 22.25 44.59 6.33
N LEU A 461 21.58 44.68 7.46
CA LEU A 461 20.15 45.03 7.58
C LEU A 461 20.03 46.38 8.29
N ASN A 462 19.18 47.23 7.77
CA ASN A 462 18.85 48.49 8.42
C ASN A 462 17.80 48.30 9.51
N GLU A 463 17.65 49.31 10.37
CA GLU A 463 16.65 49.31 11.42
C GLU A 463 15.24 49.11 10.84
N LYS A 464 14.49 48.15 11.38
CA LYS A 464 13.13 47.71 10.94
C LYS A 464 13.08 46.88 9.67
N GLU A 465 14.19 46.47 9.11
CA GLU A 465 14.20 45.48 8.03
C GLU A 465 14.20 44.04 8.60
N GLU A 466 13.49 43.15 7.95
CA GLU A 466 13.46 41.74 8.28
C GLU A 466 14.45 40.96 7.39
N GLY A 467 15.17 40.03 7.99
CA GLY A 467 16.09 39.16 7.29
C GLY A 467 16.40 37.89 8.08
N ILE A 468 17.09 36.96 7.44
CA ILE A 468 17.56 35.71 8.05
C ILE A 468 19.07 35.79 8.24
N ILE A 469 19.54 35.43 9.43
CA ILE A 469 20.95 35.40 9.78
C ILE A 469 21.38 33.94 9.88
N THR A 470 22.52 33.59 9.28
CA THR A 470 23.13 32.26 9.36
C THR A 470 24.53 32.35 9.94
#